data_24e2b41168eaaacbd19f42a88ffbaa53
#
_entry.id   24e2b41168eaaacbd19f42a88ffbaa53
#
_cell.length_a   1.000
_cell.length_b   1.000
_cell.length_c   1.000
_cell.angle_alpha   90.00
_cell.angle_beta   90.00
_cell.angle_gamma   90.00
#
_symmetry.space_group_name_H-M   'P 1'
#
loop_
_entity.id
_entity.type
_entity.pdbx_description
1 polymer ?
#
loop_
_entity_poly.entity_id
_entity_poly.type
_entity_poly.pdbx_seq_one_letter_code
_entity_poly.pdbx_strand_id
1 'polypeptide(L)'
;METEYADVTGHDVTTIICLCGNTVDGEGLIQANSEGIPVHGDDSTPVPAGLAEWPEDEDIYTLCPKCGRVYRDAVIEETGTAPVAFRVDAASGPVAEAIRIHWEQNP
;
A
#
# COMPACT_ATOMS: atom_id res chain seq x y z
N MET A 1 13.06 -0.01 -20.40
CA MET A 1 11.91 0.55 -19.67
C MET A 1 12.41 1.12 -18.36
N GLU A 2 12.09 2.36 -18.08
CA GLU A 2 12.56 2.99 -16.85
C GLU A 2 11.68 2.60 -15.67
N THR A 3 12.30 2.34 -14.53
CA THR A 3 11.57 2.08 -13.30
C THR A 3 11.17 3.41 -12.68
N GLU A 4 9.92 3.54 -12.26
CA GLU A 4 9.46 4.71 -11.51
C GLU A 4 9.90 4.57 -10.05
N TYR A 5 10.37 5.66 -9.45
CA TYR A 5 10.79 5.71 -8.06
C TYR A 5 10.09 6.84 -7.34
N ALA A 6 9.58 6.56 -6.15
CA ALA A 6 9.05 7.58 -5.27
C ALA A 6 10.16 8.07 -4.33
N ASP A 7 10.00 9.28 -3.78
CA ASP A 7 10.93 9.83 -2.81
C ASP A 7 10.76 9.15 -1.45
N VAL A 8 11.87 8.90 -0.77
CA VAL A 8 11.86 8.32 0.58
C VAL A 8 12.84 9.12 1.44
N THR A 9 12.41 9.52 2.64
CA THR A 9 13.25 10.25 3.58
C THR A 9 13.75 9.30 4.67
N GLY A 10 14.68 8.42 4.33
CA GLY A 10 15.18 7.40 5.23
C GLY A 10 14.76 6.01 4.76
N HIS A 11 14.99 5.00 5.59
CA HIS A 11 14.67 3.62 5.25
C HIS A 11 13.38 3.15 5.91
N ASP A 12 12.36 4.02 5.92
CA ASP A 12 11.09 3.76 6.57
C ASP A 12 9.95 3.93 5.57
N VAL A 13 9.09 2.93 5.45
CA VAL A 13 7.95 2.95 4.54
C VAL A 13 6.98 4.10 4.82
N THR A 14 6.95 4.60 6.06
CA THR A 14 6.09 5.72 6.42
C THR A 14 6.57 7.06 5.87
N THR A 15 7.78 7.11 5.32
CA THR A 15 8.36 8.34 4.77
C THR A 15 8.28 8.41 3.25
N ILE A 16 7.53 7.52 2.62
CA ILE A 16 7.35 7.52 1.16
C ILE A 16 6.52 8.73 0.73
N ILE A 17 7.00 9.42 -0.29
CA ILE A 17 6.22 10.44 -1.00
C ILE A 17 5.90 9.82 -2.37
N CYS A 18 4.66 9.42 -2.58
CA CYS A 18 4.24 8.79 -3.83
C CYS A 18 4.49 9.73 -5.02
N LEU A 19 4.72 9.18 -6.19
CA LEU A 19 4.94 9.96 -7.40
C LEU A 19 3.77 10.88 -7.73
N CYS A 20 2.56 10.58 -7.23
CA CYS A 20 1.41 11.48 -7.39
C CYS A 20 1.37 12.60 -6.35
N GLY A 21 2.33 12.62 -5.40
CA GLY A 21 2.40 13.61 -4.33
C GLY A 21 1.74 13.21 -3.03
N ASN A 22 1.07 12.07 -2.97
CA ASN A 22 0.42 11.61 -1.76
C ASN A 22 1.43 11.07 -0.74
N THR A 23 1.15 11.26 0.55
CA THR A 23 1.99 10.77 1.65
C THR A 23 1.10 10.13 2.71
N VAL A 24 1.73 9.48 3.69
CA VAL A 24 1.00 8.89 4.82
C VAL A 24 0.25 9.97 5.63
N ASP A 25 0.83 11.16 5.71
CA ASP A 25 0.21 12.28 6.43
C ASP A 25 -0.75 13.10 5.56
N GLY A 26 -0.77 12.85 4.27
CA GLY A 26 -1.70 13.49 3.33
C GLY A 26 -3.02 12.75 3.26
N GLU A 27 -3.31 12.16 2.10
CA GLU A 27 -4.52 11.33 1.93
C GLU A 27 -4.36 9.92 2.52
N GLY A 28 -3.13 9.57 2.91
CA GLY A 28 -2.81 8.29 3.51
C GLY A 28 -2.31 7.27 2.52
N LEU A 29 -1.41 6.41 3.01
CA LEU A 29 -0.94 5.24 2.28
C LEU A 29 -1.43 4.00 3.03
N ILE A 30 -1.74 2.93 2.31
CA ILE A 30 -2.41 1.75 2.86
C ILE A 30 -1.49 0.55 2.71
N GLN A 31 -1.38 -0.27 3.76
CA GLN A 31 -0.67 -1.53 3.64
C GLN A 31 -1.51 -2.52 2.83
N ALA A 32 -0.86 -3.25 1.95
CA ALA A 32 -1.52 -4.16 1.01
C ALA A 32 -0.71 -5.45 0.85
N ASN A 33 -1.35 -6.45 0.24
CA ASN A 33 -0.69 -7.71 -0.07
C ASN A 33 -0.01 -7.64 -1.45
N SER A 34 0.54 -8.78 -1.90
CA SER A 34 1.24 -8.86 -3.18
C SER A 34 0.36 -8.62 -4.40
N GLU A 35 -0.95 -8.59 -4.24
CA GLU A 35 -1.91 -8.27 -5.30
C GLU A 35 -2.37 -6.81 -5.25
N GLY A 36 -1.90 -6.06 -4.25
CA GLY A 36 -2.30 -4.67 -4.06
C GLY A 36 -3.62 -4.51 -3.33
N ILE A 37 -4.16 -5.57 -2.76
CA ILE A 37 -5.41 -5.52 -2.00
C ILE A 37 -5.10 -5.12 -0.56
N PRO A 38 -5.76 -4.07 0.00
CA PRO A 38 -5.55 -3.66 1.38
C PRO A 38 -5.72 -4.81 2.37
N VAL A 39 -4.81 -4.89 3.35
CA VAL A 39 -4.81 -5.95 4.35
C VAL A 39 -5.42 -5.45 5.65
N HIS A 40 -6.03 -6.38 6.38
CA HIS A 40 -6.58 -6.10 7.71
C HIS A 40 -5.48 -6.37 8.74
N GLY A 41 -5.10 -5.33 9.49
CA GLY A 41 -3.97 -5.42 10.41
C GLY A 41 -4.31 -5.84 11.84
N ASP A 42 -5.55 -6.23 12.11
CA ASP A 42 -5.98 -6.62 13.46
C ASP A 42 -6.28 -8.11 13.51
N ASP A 43 -5.41 -8.87 14.20
CA ASP A 43 -5.54 -10.31 14.32
C ASP A 43 -6.69 -10.73 15.25
N SER A 44 -7.21 -9.81 16.08
CA SER A 44 -8.22 -10.14 17.06
C SER A 44 -9.65 -10.13 16.50
N THR A 45 -9.84 -9.67 15.28
CA THR A 45 -11.17 -9.59 14.66
C THR A 45 -11.18 -10.35 13.31
N PRO A 46 -12.37 -10.85 12.90
CA PRO A 46 -12.47 -11.44 11.57
C PRO A 46 -12.13 -10.43 10.47
N VAL A 47 -11.50 -10.91 9.40
CA VAL A 47 -11.17 -10.06 8.26
C VAL A 47 -12.46 -9.68 7.53
N PRO A 48 -12.76 -8.37 7.34
CA PRO A 48 -13.94 -7.95 6.60
C PRO A 48 -13.92 -8.46 5.16
N ALA A 49 -15.08 -8.73 4.61
CA ALA A 49 -15.18 -9.12 3.20
C ALA A 49 -14.58 -8.03 2.31
N GLY A 50 -13.72 -8.40 1.39
CA GLY A 50 -13.06 -7.45 0.50
C GLY A 50 -11.65 -7.07 0.91
N LEU A 51 -11.28 -7.23 2.19
CA LEU A 51 -9.89 -7.05 2.64
C LEU A 51 -9.16 -8.39 2.61
N ALA A 52 -7.83 -8.34 2.52
CA ALA A 52 -6.99 -9.53 2.57
C ALA A 52 -6.52 -9.78 4.00
N GLU A 53 -6.18 -11.02 4.30
CA GLU A 53 -5.54 -11.35 5.56
C GLU A 53 -4.11 -10.82 5.56
N TRP A 54 -3.58 -10.52 6.74
CA TRP A 54 -2.20 -10.10 6.89
C TRP A 54 -1.27 -11.23 6.39
N PRO A 55 -0.39 -10.96 5.41
CA PRO A 55 0.48 -12.00 4.87
C PRO A 55 1.59 -12.32 5.87
N GLU A 56 1.65 -13.57 6.33
CA GLU A 56 2.69 -14.01 7.27
C GLU A 56 3.95 -14.48 6.55
N ASP A 57 3.80 -15.08 5.38
CA ASP A 57 4.90 -15.66 4.60
C ASP A 57 5.24 -14.86 3.34
N GLU A 58 4.62 -13.71 3.16
CA GLU A 58 4.83 -12.86 2.00
C GLU A 58 5.22 -11.45 2.43
N ASP A 59 5.79 -10.69 1.51
CA ASP A 59 6.14 -9.31 1.79
C ASP A 59 4.90 -8.44 1.90
N ILE A 60 4.99 -7.42 2.73
CA ILE A 60 4.00 -6.36 2.79
C ILE A 60 4.32 -5.34 1.70
N TYR A 61 3.28 -4.73 1.15
CA TYR A 61 3.37 -3.68 0.16
C TYR A 61 2.66 -2.43 0.67
N THR A 62 3.06 -1.27 0.15
CA THR A 62 2.38 0.00 0.44
C THR A 62 1.65 0.44 -0.81
N LEU A 63 0.35 0.62 -0.70
CA LEU A 63 -0.53 1.06 -1.79
C LEU A 63 -0.86 2.54 -1.62
N CYS A 64 -0.72 3.30 -2.71
CA CYS A 64 -1.26 4.66 -2.76
C CYS A 64 -2.71 4.58 -3.28
N PRO A 65 -3.72 4.87 -2.44
CA PRO A 65 -5.12 4.76 -2.87
C PRO A 65 -5.52 5.83 -3.88
N LYS A 66 -4.69 6.84 -4.03
CA LYS A 66 -4.98 7.95 -4.95
C LYS A 66 -4.64 7.59 -6.40
N CYS A 67 -3.50 6.95 -6.64
CA CYS A 67 -3.03 6.67 -8.01
C CYS A 67 -2.85 5.19 -8.32
N GLY A 68 -2.95 4.32 -7.31
CA GLY A 68 -2.83 2.88 -7.51
C GLY A 68 -1.41 2.33 -7.59
N ARG A 69 -0.39 3.15 -7.34
CA ARG A 69 0.98 2.64 -7.31
C ARG A 69 1.21 1.83 -6.04
N VAL A 70 1.91 0.70 -6.19
CA VAL A 70 2.20 -0.22 -5.09
C VAL A 70 3.71 -0.36 -4.95
N TYR A 71 4.21 -0.18 -3.73
CA TYR A 71 5.63 -0.21 -3.40
C TYR A 71 5.91 -1.41 -2.50
N ARG A 72 6.99 -2.14 -2.77
CA ARG A 72 7.39 -3.28 -1.94
C ARG A 72 8.21 -2.79 -0.75
N ASP A 73 7.67 -2.98 0.46
CA ASP A 73 8.28 -2.45 1.69
C ASP A 73 9.69 -2.99 1.95
N ALA A 74 9.92 -4.27 1.67
CA ALA A 74 11.23 -4.86 1.89
C ALA A 74 12.35 -4.19 1.10
N VAL A 75 12.04 -3.73 -0.12
CA VAL A 75 13.03 -3.02 -0.95
C VAL A 75 13.37 -1.67 -0.34
N ILE A 76 12.37 -0.97 0.20
CA ILE A 76 12.59 0.32 0.86
C ILE A 76 13.49 0.15 2.08
N GLU A 77 13.19 -0.86 2.90
CA GLU A 77 13.96 -1.14 4.12
C GLU A 77 15.41 -1.54 3.83
N GLU A 78 15.64 -2.26 2.73
CA GLU A 78 16.98 -2.72 2.36
C GLU A 78 17.82 -1.65 1.66
N THR A 79 17.21 -0.85 0.79
CA THR A 79 17.94 0.03 -0.12
C THR A 79 17.69 1.50 0.10
N GLY A 80 16.66 1.86 0.85
CA GLY A 80 16.25 3.25 1.03
C GLY A 80 15.65 3.87 -0.21
N THR A 81 15.20 3.07 -1.17
CA THR A 81 14.55 3.54 -2.39
C THR A 81 13.16 2.91 -2.48
N ALA A 82 12.26 3.56 -3.20
CA ALA A 82 10.88 3.11 -3.37
C ALA A 82 10.54 2.95 -4.84
N PRO A 83 11.03 1.87 -5.49
CA PRO A 83 10.62 1.60 -6.87
C PRO A 83 9.17 1.12 -6.89
N VAL A 84 8.41 1.57 -7.89
CA VAL A 84 7.04 1.10 -8.09
C VAL A 84 7.09 -0.35 -8.52
N ALA A 85 6.53 -1.24 -7.70
CA ALA A 85 6.50 -2.66 -8.01
C ALA A 85 5.48 -2.96 -9.11
N PHE A 86 4.27 -2.38 -8.97
CA PHE A 86 3.22 -2.51 -9.98
C PHE A 86 2.13 -1.48 -9.69
N ARG A 87 1.13 -1.42 -10.54
CA ARG A 87 -0.01 -0.51 -10.36
C ARG A 87 -1.32 -1.30 -10.40
N VAL A 88 -2.28 -0.86 -9.59
CA VAL A 88 -3.62 -1.43 -9.58
C VAL A 88 -4.62 -0.33 -9.92
N ASP A 89 -5.83 -0.74 -10.30
CA ASP A 89 -6.90 0.23 -10.51
C ASP A 89 -7.52 0.60 -9.16
N ALA A 90 -7.05 1.71 -8.60
CA ALA A 90 -7.53 2.20 -7.30
C ALA A 90 -8.86 2.95 -7.41
N ALA A 91 -9.37 3.19 -8.62
CA ALA A 91 -10.60 3.92 -8.84
C ALA A 91 -11.82 3.01 -9.07
N SER A 92 -11.59 1.73 -9.34
CA SER A 92 -12.68 0.80 -9.62
C SER A 92 -12.27 -0.64 -9.32
N GLY A 93 -13.23 -1.56 -9.36
CA GLY A 93 -12.96 -2.98 -9.17
C GLY A 93 -12.76 -3.40 -7.72
N PRO A 94 -12.21 -4.60 -7.50
CA PRO A 94 -12.04 -5.16 -6.15
C PRO A 94 -11.14 -4.32 -5.25
N VAL A 95 -10.11 -3.70 -5.81
CA VAL A 95 -9.18 -2.86 -5.04
C VAL A 95 -9.89 -1.61 -4.52
N ALA A 96 -10.72 -0.97 -5.36
CA ALA A 96 -11.50 0.20 -4.93
C ALA A 96 -12.43 -0.14 -3.77
N GLU A 97 -13.10 -1.28 -3.84
CA GLU A 97 -13.98 -1.75 -2.77
C GLU A 97 -13.19 -2.04 -1.49
N ALA A 98 -12.04 -2.68 -1.61
CA ALA A 98 -11.18 -2.96 -0.46
C ALA A 98 -10.67 -1.68 0.20
N ILE A 99 -10.31 -0.67 -0.59
CA ILE A 99 -9.88 0.63 -0.08
C ILE A 99 -11.03 1.29 0.69
N ARG A 100 -12.24 1.25 0.16
CA ARG A 100 -13.42 1.81 0.83
C ARG A 100 -13.65 1.14 2.19
N ILE A 101 -13.57 -0.19 2.23
CA ILE A 101 -13.75 -0.96 3.46
C ILE A 101 -12.64 -0.61 4.46
N HIS A 102 -11.41 -0.50 3.99
CA HIS A 102 -10.28 -0.14 4.85
C HIS A 102 -10.51 1.20 5.54
N TRP A 103 -10.97 2.22 4.79
CA TRP A 103 -11.23 3.54 5.38
C TRP A 103 -12.42 3.53 6.33
N GLU A 104 -13.41 2.67 6.13
CA GLU A 104 -14.53 2.52 7.05
C GLU A 104 -14.09 1.87 8.37
N GLN A 105 -13.11 0.96 8.31
CA GLN A 105 -12.57 0.29 9.51
C GLN A 105 -11.56 1.16 10.26
N ASN A 106 -10.91 2.10 9.58
CA ASN A 106 -9.86 2.95 10.14
C ASN A 106 -10.16 4.43 9.87
N PRO A 107 -11.20 5.00 10.48
CA PRO A 107 -11.61 6.38 10.24
C PRO A 107 -10.61 7.43 10.77
#